data_8634fdfa62ced60dbf998b5b12f654f7
#
_entry.id   8634fdfa62ced60dbf998b5b12f654f7
#
_cell.length_a   1.000
_cell.length_b   1.000
_cell.length_c   1.000
_cell.angle_alpha   90.00
_cell.angle_beta   90.00
_cell.angle_gamma   90.00
#
_symmetry.space_group_name_H-M   'P 1'
#
loop_
_entity.id
_entity.type
_entity.pdbx_description
1 polymer ?
#
loop_
_entity_poly.entity_id
_entity_poly.type
_entity_poly.pdbx_seq_one_letter_code
_entity_poly.pdbx_strand_id
1 'polypeptide(L)'
;MREASMPQASDPTTYANADIRLAAVDMDGTLLDDQKNFPAGLEQLLDSMEDRGITFVPASGRQIWTLINMFPERVGMTFIGENGAVVMRDGEEISSSPLDLETVRRCVELVRHHVRQGDFFAAHPDSQDGKPQDMEAAQWDGGLVVCGKKSAYIERSDAPFVHAISPYYARTQVVEDLLEVLDEIEHGELDDAIIKLALRSAGDVKLLAERTLGTFKQSHQFALSGDNWADLQMRGVDKGQALSELQKYLGVSPAQTAVFGDAGNDLGMMSHAEFSFAMANASPDILAAARFVALSNNEAGVVRVLSSFLE
;
A
#
# COMPACT_ATOMS: atom_id res chain seq x y z
N MET A 1 26.60 -20.88 1.92
CA MET A 1 26.14 -19.53 2.25
C MET A 1 25.90 -19.51 3.75
N ARG A 2 26.47 -18.56 4.48
CA ARG A 2 26.11 -18.38 5.90
C ARG A 2 24.69 -17.81 5.91
N GLU A 3 23.75 -18.45 6.59
CA GLU A 3 22.50 -17.82 6.95
C GLU A 3 22.84 -16.50 7.66
N ALA A 4 22.43 -15.38 7.08
CA ALA A 4 22.53 -14.11 7.76
C ALA A 4 21.64 -14.23 9.01
N SER A 5 22.24 -14.13 10.21
CA SER A 5 21.47 -14.11 11.45
C SER A 5 20.50 -12.92 11.38
N MET A 6 19.23 -13.13 11.73
CA MET A 6 18.27 -12.04 11.88
C MET A 6 18.85 -10.96 12.80
N PRO A 7 18.60 -9.66 12.52
CA PRO A 7 19.04 -8.58 13.39
C PRO A 7 18.41 -8.75 14.78
N GLN A 8 19.18 -8.43 15.81
CA GLN A 8 18.71 -8.55 17.19
C GLN A 8 17.74 -7.40 17.51
N ALA A 9 16.63 -7.70 18.17
CA ALA A 9 15.68 -6.69 18.62
C ALA A 9 16.33 -5.72 19.63
N SER A 10 15.92 -4.45 19.57
CA SER A 10 16.39 -3.40 20.46
C SER A 10 15.91 -3.64 21.91
N ASP A 11 16.73 -3.21 22.88
CA ASP A 11 16.39 -3.30 24.30
C ASP A 11 15.21 -2.34 24.61
N PRO A 12 14.07 -2.83 25.15
CA PRO A 12 12.92 -2.01 25.53
C PRO A 12 13.25 -0.85 26.48
N THR A 13 14.26 -1.00 27.33
CA THR A 13 14.67 0.07 28.27
C THR A 13 15.11 1.36 27.56
N THR A 14 15.43 1.27 26.26
CA THR A 14 15.86 2.43 25.47
C THR A 14 14.71 3.29 24.97
N TYR A 15 13.47 2.81 25.01
CA TYR A 15 12.30 3.52 24.47
C TYR A 15 11.00 3.44 25.30
N ALA A 16 10.88 2.51 26.26
CA ALA A 16 9.63 2.24 26.99
C ALA A 16 9.06 3.45 27.79
N ASN A 17 9.90 4.43 28.14
CA ASN A 17 9.45 5.63 28.87
C ASN A 17 8.96 6.79 27.96
N ALA A 18 8.78 6.56 26.65
CA ALA A 18 8.37 7.62 25.74
C ALA A 18 6.87 7.95 25.90
N ASP A 19 6.53 9.23 25.78
CA ASP A 19 5.13 9.70 25.72
C ASP A 19 4.58 9.49 24.31
N ILE A 20 4.23 8.23 23.97
CA ILE A 20 3.66 7.89 22.65
C ILE A 20 2.18 8.24 22.62
N ARG A 21 1.77 8.93 21.55
CA ARG A 21 0.37 9.32 21.28
C ARG A 21 -0.16 8.85 19.95
N LEU A 22 0.74 8.42 19.06
CA LEU A 22 0.43 7.95 17.73
C LEU A 22 1.31 6.75 17.37
N ALA A 23 0.71 5.66 16.93
CA ALA A 23 1.42 4.50 16.38
C ALA A 23 0.93 4.19 14.97
N ALA A 24 1.75 4.42 13.94
CA ALA A 24 1.43 4.04 12.57
C ALA A 24 2.14 2.72 12.22
N VAL A 25 1.38 1.75 11.76
CA VAL A 25 1.81 0.36 11.62
C VAL A 25 1.48 -0.15 10.22
N ASP A 26 2.50 -0.58 9.48
CA ASP A 26 2.28 -1.31 8.25
C ASP A 26 1.61 -2.67 8.52
N MET A 27 0.95 -3.22 7.51
CA MET A 27 0.16 -4.43 7.64
C MET A 27 0.94 -5.69 7.24
N ASP A 28 1.28 -5.81 5.96
CA ASP A 28 1.81 -7.03 5.36
C ASP A 28 3.31 -7.18 5.63
N GLY A 29 3.72 -8.18 6.43
CA GLY A 29 5.11 -8.34 6.86
C GLY A 29 5.49 -7.55 8.11
N THR A 30 4.54 -6.79 8.66
CA THR A 30 4.72 -5.96 9.86
C THR A 30 3.75 -6.35 10.96
N LEU A 31 2.45 -5.98 10.83
CA LEU A 31 1.43 -6.37 11.83
C LEU A 31 0.94 -7.79 11.62
N LEU A 32 0.69 -8.16 10.37
CA LEU A 32 0.19 -9.49 10.01
C LEU A 32 1.32 -10.51 9.90
N ASP A 33 1.06 -11.73 10.36
CA ASP A 33 1.96 -12.87 10.14
C ASP A 33 2.03 -13.27 8.65
N ASP A 34 2.88 -14.23 8.29
CA ASP A 34 3.03 -14.71 6.92
C ASP A 34 1.75 -15.39 6.38
N GLN A 35 0.84 -15.83 7.25
CA GLN A 35 -0.46 -16.38 6.92
C GLN A 35 -1.56 -15.31 6.86
N LYS A 36 -1.20 -14.02 7.03
CA LYS A 36 -2.10 -12.86 7.04
C LYS A 36 -3.08 -12.82 8.22
N ASN A 37 -2.74 -13.47 9.33
CA ASN A 37 -3.49 -13.37 10.58
C ASN A 37 -2.99 -12.23 11.44
N PHE A 38 -3.88 -11.68 12.25
CA PHE A 38 -3.50 -10.75 13.32
C PHE A 38 -2.75 -11.47 14.44
N PRO A 39 -1.75 -10.82 15.07
CA PRO A 39 -1.05 -11.39 16.21
C PRO A 39 -1.96 -11.52 17.43
N ALA A 40 -1.72 -12.54 18.24
CA ALA A 40 -2.39 -12.69 19.51
C ALA A 40 -2.13 -11.48 20.43
N GLY A 41 -3.16 -11.05 21.15
CA GLY A 41 -3.08 -9.91 22.07
C GLY A 41 -3.29 -8.54 21.41
N LEU A 42 -3.51 -8.46 20.09
CA LEU A 42 -3.76 -7.18 19.41
C LEU A 42 -4.99 -6.47 19.96
N GLU A 43 -6.11 -7.17 20.15
CA GLU A 43 -7.36 -6.56 20.63
C GLU A 43 -7.17 -5.91 22.02
N GLN A 44 -6.54 -6.62 22.95
CA GLN A 44 -6.25 -6.11 24.30
C GLN A 44 -5.29 -4.92 24.26
N LEU A 45 -4.32 -4.95 23.32
CA LEU A 45 -3.42 -3.83 23.11
C LEU A 45 -4.19 -2.60 22.62
N LEU A 46 -5.05 -2.75 21.62
CA LEU A 46 -5.85 -1.65 21.06
C LEU A 46 -6.77 -1.03 22.12
N ASP A 47 -7.43 -1.85 22.97
CA ASP A 47 -8.22 -1.36 24.10
C ASP A 47 -7.37 -0.52 25.05
N SER A 48 -6.19 -1.02 25.42
CA SER A 48 -5.28 -0.32 26.34
C SER A 48 -4.71 0.97 25.75
N MET A 49 -4.49 1.02 24.44
CA MET A 49 -4.07 2.23 23.73
C MET A 49 -5.19 3.26 23.68
N GLU A 50 -6.42 2.85 23.40
CA GLU A 50 -7.61 3.70 23.39
C GLU A 50 -7.85 4.33 24.77
N ASP A 51 -7.81 3.55 25.84
CA ASP A 51 -7.93 4.02 27.24
C ASP A 51 -6.90 5.10 27.62
N ARG A 52 -5.71 5.07 26.97
CA ARG A 52 -4.63 6.05 27.18
C ARG A 52 -4.64 7.19 26.16
N GLY A 53 -5.58 7.21 25.21
CA GLY A 53 -5.67 8.21 24.16
C GLY A 53 -4.56 8.10 23.12
N ILE A 54 -4.00 6.91 22.91
CA ILE A 54 -2.98 6.64 21.88
C ILE A 54 -3.69 6.20 20.62
N THR A 55 -3.51 6.94 19.53
CA THR A 55 -4.10 6.61 18.23
C THR A 55 -3.30 5.53 17.53
N PHE A 56 -3.93 4.37 17.28
CA PHE A 56 -3.37 3.32 16.43
C PHE A 56 -3.83 3.50 14.99
N VAL A 57 -2.88 3.44 14.03
CA VAL A 57 -3.12 3.74 12.62
C VAL A 57 -2.55 2.63 11.72
N PRO A 58 -3.38 1.72 11.21
CA PRO A 58 -2.98 0.85 10.12
C PRO A 58 -2.62 1.68 8.88
N ALA A 59 -1.43 1.42 8.29
CA ALA A 59 -0.90 2.13 7.13
C ALA A 59 -0.48 1.13 6.03
N SER A 60 -1.17 1.09 4.90
CA SER A 60 -0.97 0.03 3.90
C SER A 60 -1.13 0.52 2.45
N GLY A 61 -0.57 -0.25 1.51
CA GLY A 61 -0.88 -0.13 0.07
C GLY A 61 -2.25 -0.68 -0.32
N ARG A 62 -2.94 -1.39 0.58
CA ARG A 62 -4.30 -1.91 0.36
C ARG A 62 -5.30 -0.78 0.18
N GLN A 63 -6.43 -1.10 -0.49
CA GLN A 63 -7.55 -0.17 -0.56
C GLN A 63 -8.01 0.22 0.85
N ILE A 64 -8.34 1.50 1.05
CA ILE A 64 -8.80 2.00 2.35
C ILE A 64 -9.98 1.19 2.92
N TRP A 65 -10.92 0.79 2.07
CA TRP A 65 -12.08 -0.02 2.46
C TRP A 65 -11.70 -1.45 2.87
N THR A 66 -10.61 -1.99 2.32
CA THR A 66 -10.06 -3.27 2.77
C THR A 66 -9.51 -3.15 4.18
N LEU A 67 -8.76 -2.06 4.48
CA LEU A 67 -8.26 -1.82 5.83
C LEU A 67 -9.39 -1.65 6.84
N ILE A 68 -10.40 -0.84 6.53
CA ILE A 68 -11.56 -0.62 7.41
C ILE A 68 -12.26 -1.95 7.71
N ASN A 69 -12.47 -2.79 6.68
CA ASN A 69 -13.11 -4.09 6.85
C ASN A 69 -12.30 -5.09 7.69
N MET A 70 -10.99 -4.87 7.85
CA MET A 70 -10.15 -5.70 8.73
C MET A 70 -10.36 -5.40 10.22
N PHE A 71 -10.96 -4.25 10.55
CA PHE A 71 -11.23 -3.82 11.93
C PHE A 71 -12.74 -3.50 12.14
N PRO A 72 -13.65 -4.46 11.89
CA PRO A 72 -15.09 -4.19 11.77
C PRO A 72 -15.75 -3.73 13.07
N GLU A 73 -15.17 -4.06 14.21
CA GLU A 73 -15.73 -3.73 15.53
C GLU A 73 -15.13 -2.45 16.14
N ARG A 74 -14.17 -1.80 15.42
CA ARG A 74 -13.46 -0.62 15.90
C ARG A 74 -14.02 0.66 15.31
N VAL A 75 -14.75 1.43 16.12
CA VAL A 75 -15.26 2.75 15.77
C VAL A 75 -14.20 3.82 16.06
N GLY A 76 -14.16 4.89 15.29
CA GLY A 76 -13.25 6.02 15.52
C GLY A 76 -11.79 5.79 15.10
N MET A 77 -11.46 4.64 14.52
CA MET A 77 -10.09 4.37 14.05
C MET A 77 -9.69 5.28 12.89
N THR A 78 -8.38 5.48 12.82
CA THR A 78 -7.72 6.21 11.73
C THR A 78 -6.96 5.22 10.85
N PHE A 79 -7.00 5.42 9.53
CA PHE A 79 -6.36 4.55 8.55
C PHE A 79 -5.60 5.38 7.51
N ILE A 80 -4.43 4.90 7.11
CA ILE A 80 -3.68 5.39 5.96
C ILE A 80 -3.76 4.30 4.88
N GLY A 81 -4.54 4.53 3.84
CA GLY A 81 -4.73 3.59 2.73
C GLY A 81 -3.97 3.99 1.47
N GLU A 82 -3.95 3.06 0.50
CA GLU A 82 -3.40 3.30 -0.84
C GLU A 82 -2.00 3.92 -0.81
N ASN A 83 -1.09 3.38 0.02
CA ASN A 83 0.27 3.91 0.24
C ASN A 83 0.32 5.40 0.65
N GLY A 84 -0.70 5.92 1.33
CA GLY A 84 -0.76 7.31 1.77
C GLY A 84 -1.61 8.22 0.88
N ALA A 85 -2.19 7.72 -0.22
CA ALA A 85 -3.03 8.54 -1.08
C ALA A 85 -4.38 8.92 -0.45
N VAL A 86 -4.78 8.28 0.63
CA VAL A 86 -5.99 8.63 1.39
C VAL A 86 -5.79 8.35 2.87
N VAL A 87 -6.24 9.28 3.70
CA VAL A 87 -6.31 9.16 5.17
C VAL A 87 -7.76 9.31 5.60
N MET A 88 -8.27 8.35 6.35
CA MET A 88 -9.63 8.38 6.89
C MET A 88 -9.60 8.23 8.41
N ARG A 89 -10.50 8.92 9.08
CA ARG A 89 -10.73 8.79 10.52
C ARG A 89 -12.24 8.78 10.79
N ASP A 90 -12.70 7.82 11.56
CA ASP A 90 -14.12 7.69 11.94
C ASP A 90 -15.07 7.72 10.72
N GLY A 91 -14.66 7.11 9.62
CA GLY A 91 -15.41 7.09 8.38
C GLY A 91 -15.35 8.36 7.54
N GLU A 92 -14.68 9.42 8.01
CA GLU A 92 -14.52 10.69 7.31
C GLU A 92 -13.12 10.82 6.72
N GLU A 93 -13.03 11.42 5.53
CA GLU A 93 -11.76 11.72 4.88
C GLU A 93 -11.05 12.89 5.56
N ILE A 94 -9.81 12.68 6.01
CA ILE A 94 -8.92 13.74 6.52
C ILE A 94 -8.15 14.38 5.35
N SER A 95 -7.59 13.55 4.48
CA SER A 95 -6.85 14.01 3.31
C SER A 95 -6.87 12.97 2.19
N SER A 96 -6.74 13.43 0.96
CA SER A 96 -6.50 12.58 -0.21
C SER A 96 -5.67 13.31 -1.26
N SER A 97 -5.03 12.53 -2.14
CA SER A 97 -4.15 13.03 -3.20
C SER A 97 -4.59 12.47 -4.55
N PRO A 98 -5.58 13.07 -5.22
CA PRO A 98 -6.07 12.60 -6.51
C PRO A 98 -5.02 12.75 -7.62
N LEU A 99 -5.00 11.78 -8.54
CA LEU A 99 -4.32 11.87 -9.82
C LEU A 99 -5.12 12.76 -10.79
N ASP A 100 -4.42 13.43 -11.69
CA ASP A 100 -5.07 14.10 -12.80
C ASP A 100 -5.66 13.07 -13.80
N LEU A 101 -6.87 13.33 -14.29
CA LEU A 101 -7.59 12.39 -15.15
C LEU A 101 -6.91 12.20 -16.51
N GLU A 102 -6.14 13.18 -17.01
CA GLU A 102 -5.40 13.05 -18.27
C GLU A 102 -4.33 11.97 -18.16
N THR A 103 -3.54 11.96 -17.06
CA THR A 103 -2.57 10.90 -16.78
C THR A 103 -3.24 9.54 -16.64
N VAL A 104 -4.38 9.48 -15.93
CA VAL A 104 -5.14 8.21 -15.77
C VAL A 104 -5.60 7.68 -17.13
N ARG A 105 -6.23 8.53 -17.99
CA ARG A 105 -6.65 8.15 -19.35
C ARG A 105 -5.50 7.60 -20.14
N ARG A 106 -4.38 8.30 -20.13
CA ARG A 106 -3.18 7.89 -20.86
C ARG A 106 -2.64 6.55 -20.40
N CYS A 107 -2.64 6.28 -19.09
CA CYS A 107 -2.25 4.98 -18.54
C CYS A 107 -3.20 3.86 -18.98
N VAL A 108 -4.51 4.10 -18.95
CA VAL A 108 -5.52 3.14 -19.45
C VAL A 108 -5.25 2.77 -20.91
N GLU A 109 -5.05 3.76 -21.78
CA GLU A 109 -4.75 3.55 -23.20
C GLU A 109 -3.47 2.75 -23.42
N LEU A 110 -2.39 3.08 -22.68
CA LEU A 110 -1.11 2.38 -22.78
C LEU A 110 -1.23 0.92 -22.33
N VAL A 111 -1.92 0.66 -21.21
CA VAL A 111 -2.13 -0.72 -20.73
C VAL A 111 -2.96 -1.51 -21.75
N ARG A 112 -4.08 -0.97 -22.23
CA ARG A 112 -4.90 -1.62 -23.27
C ARG A 112 -4.11 -1.93 -24.52
N HIS A 113 -3.25 -1.00 -24.97
CA HIS A 113 -2.41 -1.21 -26.17
C HIS A 113 -1.47 -2.40 -25.97
N HIS A 114 -0.75 -2.45 -24.87
CA HIS A 114 0.23 -3.50 -24.61
C HIS A 114 -0.41 -4.87 -24.33
N VAL A 115 -1.49 -4.92 -23.56
CA VAL A 115 -2.21 -6.18 -23.27
C VAL A 115 -2.79 -6.77 -24.54
N ARG A 116 -3.41 -5.97 -25.43
CA ARG A 116 -3.93 -6.44 -26.74
C ARG A 116 -2.82 -7.00 -27.65
N GLN A 117 -1.63 -6.40 -27.64
CA GLN A 117 -0.49 -6.96 -28.37
C GLN A 117 -0.09 -8.34 -27.81
N GLY A 118 -0.14 -8.52 -26.49
CA GLY A 118 0.14 -9.80 -25.84
C GLY A 118 -0.84 -10.89 -26.27
N ASP A 119 -2.13 -10.61 -26.29
CA ASP A 119 -3.16 -11.54 -26.74
C ASP A 119 -2.94 -11.96 -28.21
N PHE A 120 -2.58 -11.02 -29.07
CA PHE A 120 -2.25 -11.30 -30.47
C PHE A 120 -1.08 -12.29 -30.58
N PHE A 121 0.03 -12.06 -29.87
CA PHE A 121 1.20 -12.94 -29.90
C PHE A 121 0.94 -14.29 -29.23
N ALA A 122 0.13 -14.35 -28.18
CA ALA A 122 -0.30 -15.61 -27.56
C ALA A 122 -1.14 -16.47 -28.52
N ALA A 123 -2.02 -15.83 -29.33
CA ALA A 123 -2.82 -16.50 -30.33
C ALA A 123 -2.02 -16.87 -31.60
N HIS A 124 -0.90 -16.19 -31.89
CA HIS A 124 -0.09 -16.33 -33.09
C HIS A 124 1.41 -16.48 -32.74
N PRO A 125 1.81 -17.59 -32.08
CA PRO A 125 3.19 -17.76 -31.56
C PRO A 125 4.27 -17.72 -32.68
N ASP A 126 3.91 -18.05 -33.91
CA ASP A 126 4.81 -18.07 -35.07
C ASP A 126 4.84 -16.74 -35.84
N SER A 127 4.08 -15.73 -35.43
CA SER A 127 4.07 -14.43 -36.10
C SER A 127 5.40 -13.69 -35.88
N GLN A 128 6.05 -13.30 -36.97
CA GLN A 128 7.28 -12.47 -36.94
C GLN A 128 6.98 -10.96 -37.05
N ASP A 129 5.73 -10.59 -37.33
CA ASP A 129 5.35 -9.20 -37.52
C ASP A 129 5.27 -8.43 -36.19
N GLY A 130 6.33 -7.69 -35.90
CA GLY A 130 6.36 -6.74 -34.79
C GLY A 130 6.54 -7.34 -33.38
N LYS A 131 6.85 -8.64 -33.27
CA LYS A 131 7.18 -9.26 -31.98
C LYS A 131 8.48 -8.66 -31.44
N PRO A 132 8.46 -7.94 -30.31
CA PRO A 132 9.71 -7.54 -29.67
C PRO A 132 10.49 -8.79 -29.29
N GLN A 133 11.80 -8.85 -29.64
CA GLN A 133 12.64 -10.04 -29.50
C GLN A 133 12.79 -10.56 -28.06
N ASP A 134 12.32 -9.80 -27.08
CA ASP A 134 12.58 -10.01 -25.66
C ASP A 134 11.31 -10.36 -24.82
N MET A 135 10.19 -10.77 -25.46
CA MET A 135 8.92 -10.88 -24.75
C MET A 135 8.34 -12.30 -24.72
N GLU A 136 8.24 -12.85 -23.52
CA GLU A 136 7.45 -14.04 -23.23
C GLU A 136 5.95 -13.70 -23.12
N ALA A 137 5.08 -14.56 -23.62
CA ALA A 137 3.62 -14.36 -23.62
C ALA A 137 3.05 -14.03 -22.22
N ALA A 138 3.65 -14.59 -21.16
CA ALA A 138 3.25 -14.34 -19.78
C ALA A 138 3.49 -12.88 -19.29
N GLN A 139 4.34 -12.11 -19.97
CA GLN A 139 4.62 -10.71 -19.60
C GLN A 139 3.50 -9.74 -19.99
N TRP A 140 2.53 -10.21 -20.78
CA TRP A 140 1.40 -9.42 -21.27
C TRP A 140 0.08 -9.72 -20.57
N ASP A 141 0.03 -10.77 -19.73
CA ASP A 141 -1.15 -11.07 -18.92
C ASP A 141 -1.25 -10.10 -17.73
N GLY A 142 -1.59 -8.87 -18.06
CA GLY A 142 -1.74 -7.79 -17.11
C GLY A 142 -3.16 -7.25 -17.05
N GLY A 143 -3.47 -6.52 -15.98
CA GLY A 143 -4.71 -5.79 -15.83
C GLY A 143 -4.50 -4.57 -14.94
N LEU A 144 -5.19 -3.48 -15.28
CA LEU A 144 -5.16 -2.23 -14.54
C LEU A 144 -6.31 -2.20 -13.53
N VAL A 145 -6.00 -1.79 -12.31
CA VAL A 145 -6.96 -1.39 -11.28
C VAL A 145 -6.89 0.12 -11.16
N VAL A 146 -7.96 0.82 -11.52
CA VAL A 146 -8.11 2.27 -11.34
C VAL A 146 -8.74 2.49 -9.97
N CYS A 147 -7.92 2.96 -9.02
CA CYS A 147 -8.31 3.05 -7.62
C CYS A 147 -8.93 4.42 -7.33
N GLY A 148 -10.25 4.46 -7.23
CA GLY A 148 -10.97 5.61 -6.71
C GLY A 148 -11.03 5.60 -5.17
N LYS A 149 -11.39 6.73 -4.59
CA LYS A 149 -11.61 6.86 -3.13
C LYS A 149 -12.76 5.99 -2.64
N LYS A 150 -13.79 5.80 -3.47
CA LYS A 150 -15.00 5.05 -3.11
C LYS A 150 -15.00 3.62 -3.62
N SER A 151 -14.39 3.36 -4.77
CA SER A 151 -14.31 2.03 -5.39
C SER A 151 -13.06 1.89 -6.24
N ALA A 152 -12.63 0.65 -6.47
CA ALA A 152 -11.71 0.31 -7.53
C ALA A 152 -12.50 -0.07 -8.79
N TYR A 153 -12.02 0.32 -9.97
CA TYR A 153 -12.64 0.04 -11.26
C TYR A 153 -11.70 -0.82 -12.10
N ILE A 154 -12.24 -1.88 -12.72
CA ILE A 154 -11.49 -2.82 -13.54
C ILE A 154 -12.30 -3.20 -14.79
N GLU A 155 -11.62 -3.46 -15.91
CA GLU A 155 -12.23 -4.02 -17.12
C GLU A 155 -12.14 -5.54 -17.18
N ARG A 156 -11.09 -6.11 -16.57
CA ARG A 156 -10.92 -7.57 -16.52
C ARG A 156 -11.88 -8.19 -15.51
N SER A 157 -12.69 -9.15 -16.02
CA SER A 157 -13.68 -9.90 -15.22
C SER A 157 -13.37 -11.39 -15.10
N ASP A 158 -12.25 -11.85 -15.66
CA ASP A 158 -11.86 -13.25 -15.57
C ASP A 158 -11.49 -13.65 -14.14
N ALA A 159 -11.88 -14.86 -13.76
CA ALA A 159 -11.74 -15.34 -12.40
C ALA A 159 -10.31 -15.31 -11.85
N PRO A 160 -9.24 -15.64 -12.62
CA PRO A 160 -7.86 -15.54 -12.13
C PRO A 160 -7.46 -14.12 -11.74
N PHE A 161 -7.82 -13.11 -12.54
CA PHE A 161 -7.51 -11.72 -12.23
C PHE A 161 -8.29 -11.21 -11.02
N VAL A 162 -9.61 -11.41 -11.01
CA VAL A 162 -10.49 -11.00 -9.90
C VAL A 162 -10.06 -11.66 -8.59
N HIS A 163 -9.76 -12.96 -8.60
CA HIS A 163 -9.26 -13.67 -7.42
C HIS A 163 -7.92 -13.10 -6.93
N ALA A 164 -7.03 -12.71 -7.84
CA ALA A 164 -5.72 -12.18 -7.48
C ALA A 164 -5.77 -10.79 -6.84
N ILE A 165 -6.76 -9.95 -7.20
CA ILE A 165 -6.91 -8.60 -6.66
C ILE A 165 -7.81 -8.54 -5.42
N SER A 166 -8.75 -9.47 -5.25
CA SER A 166 -9.78 -9.44 -4.20
C SER A 166 -9.24 -9.31 -2.76
N PRO A 167 -8.06 -9.84 -2.38
CA PRO A 167 -7.51 -9.65 -1.05
C PRO A 167 -7.10 -8.20 -0.74
N TYR A 168 -6.93 -7.37 -1.77
CA TYR A 168 -6.45 -5.99 -1.66
C TYR A 168 -7.53 -4.94 -1.90
N TYR A 169 -8.62 -5.31 -2.60
CA TYR A 169 -9.67 -4.40 -3.05
C TYR A 169 -11.05 -4.92 -2.66
N ALA A 170 -11.53 -4.53 -1.49
CA ALA A 170 -12.84 -4.96 -0.95
C ALA A 170 -14.02 -4.35 -1.71
N ARG A 171 -13.85 -3.16 -2.27
CA ARG A 171 -14.84 -2.50 -3.13
C ARG A 171 -14.30 -2.41 -4.54
N THR A 172 -14.80 -3.28 -5.42
CA THR A 172 -14.40 -3.35 -6.83
C THR A 172 -15.63 -3.37 -7.72
N GLN A 173 -15.59 -2.60 -8.79
CA GLN A 173 -16.59 -2.58 -9.85
C GLN A 173 -15.95 -3.04 -11.16
N VAL A 174 -16.57 -4.03 -11.82
CA VAL A 174 -16.24 -4.42 -13.18
C VAL A 174 -17.02 -3.51 -14.11
N VAL A 175 -16.33 -2.80 -14.98
CA VAL A 175 -16.89 -1.84 -15.94
C VAL A 175 -16.57 -2.26 -17.36
N GLU A 176 -17.37 -1.83 -18.33
CA GLU A 176 -17.14 -2.12 -19.73
C GLU A 176 -16.02 -1.25 -20.31
N ASP A 177 -15.94 0.01 -19.89
CA ASP A 177 -14.94 0.97 -20.33
C ASP A 177 -14.49 1.88 -19.16
N LEU A 178 -13.21 1.81 -18.81
CA LEU A 178 -12.62 2.69 -17.79
C LEU A 178 -12.63 4.16 -18.21
N LEU A 179 -12.60 4.47 -19.52
CA LEU A 179 -12.64 5.86 -19.99
C LEU A 179 -14.02 6.50 -19.75
N GLU A 180 -15.10 5.73 -19.86
CA GLU A 180 -16.47 6.20 -19.52
C GLU A 180 -16.54 6.55 -18.02
N VAL A 181 -15.97 5.73 -17.14
CA VAL A 181 -15.89 6.04 -15.69
C VAL A 181 -15.16 7.35 -15.45
N LEU A 182 -14.05 7.60 -16.17
CA LEU A 182 -13.32 8.86 -16.06
C LEU A 182 -14.11 10.06 -16.58
N ASP A 183 -14.91 9.87 -17.63
CA ASP A 183 -15.82 10.89 -18.16
C ASP A 183 -16.92 11.23 -17.15
N GLU A 184 -17.53 10.22 -16.54
CA GLU A 184 -18.54 10.41 -15.47
C GLU A 184 -17.98 11.17 -14.27
N ILE A 185 -16.74 10.87 -13.85
CA ILE A 185 -16.05 11.59 -12.78
C ILE A 185 -15.81 13.06 -13.20
N GLU A 186 -15.29 13.27 -14.42
CA GLU A 186 -14.97 14.61 -14.93
C GLU A 186 -16.22 15.51 -15.04
N HIS A 187 -17.35 14.94 -15.42
CA HIS A 187 -18.63 15.65 -15.54
C HIS A 187 -19.41 15.74 -14.21
N GLY A 188 -18.90 15.12 -13.13
CA GLY A 188 -19.56 15.11 -11.82
C GLY A 188 -20.79 14.20 -11.74
N GLU A 189 -20.94 13.27 -12.66
CA GLU A 189 -22.00 12.25 -12.69
C GLU A 189 -21.68 11.10 -11.73
N LEU A 190 -20.38 10.79 -11.56
CA LEU A 190 -19.86 9.88 -10.56
C LEU A 190 -19.05 10.67 -9.53
N ASP A 191 -19.52 10.69 -8.28
CA ASP A 191 -18.83 11.34 -7.16
C ASP A 191 -17.71 10.44 -6.63
N ASP A 192 -16.59 10.42 -7.34
CA ASP A 192 -15.34 9.76 -6.95
C ASP A 192 -14.13 10.57 -7.41
N ALA A 193 -12.92 10.17 -6.99
CA ALA A 193 -11.65 10.73 -7.48
C ALA A 193 -10.61 9.63 -7.49
N ILE A 194 -9.84 9.53 -8.57
CA ILE A 194 -8.82 8.50 -8.74
C ILE A 194 -7.57 8.89 -7.97
N ILE A 195 -7.11 8.03 -7.07
CA ILE A 195 -5.99 8.30 -6.15
C ILE A 195 -4.77 7.41 -6.39
N LYS A 196 -4.94 6.30 -7.11
CA LYS A 196 -3.85 5.37 -7.46
C LYS A 196 -4.22 4.59 -8.72
N LEU A 197 -3.22 4.22 -9.49
CA LEU A 197 -3.31 3.17 -10.50
C LEU A 197 -2.44 2.01 -10.05
N ALA A 198 -2.99 0.79 -10.08
CA ALA A 198 -2.26 -0.42 -9.78
C ALA A 198 -2.31 -1.37 -10.96
N LEU A 199 -1.15 -1.65 -11.54
CA LEU A 199 -0.98 -2.63 -12.61
C LEU A 199 -0.62 -3.98 -12.00
N ARG A 200 -1.40 -5.00 -12.31
CA ARG A 200 -1.11 -6.39 -11.94
C ARG A 200 -0.78 -7.24 -13.14
N SER A 201 0.26 -8.06 -13.02
CA SER A 201 0.59 -9.07 -14.03
C SER A 201 0.62 -10.46 -13.37
N ALA A 202 0.29 -11.50 -14.15
CA ALA A 202 0.44 -12.89 -13.71
C ALA A 202 1.91 -13.33 -13.65
N GLY A 203 2.79 -12.67 -14.42
CA GLY A 203 4.25 -12.84 -14.43
C GLY A 203 5.00 -11.63 -13.89
N ASP A 204 6.26 -11.46 -14.30
CA ASP A 204 7.06 -10.28 -13.96
C ASP A 204 6.42 -9.01 -14.54
N VAL A 205 5.97 -8.13 -13.67
CA VAL A 205 5.30 -6.88 -14.06
C VAL A 205 6.25 -5.83 -14.64
N LYS A 206 7.57 -5.95 -14.41
CA LYS A 206 8.55 -4.88 -14.67
C LYS A 206 8.50 -4.33 -16.08
N LEU A 207 8.55 -5.19 -17.09
CA LEU A 207 8.58 -4.74 -18.48
C LEU A 207 7.27 -4.05 -18.89
N LEU A 208 6.13 -4.60 -18.51
CA LEU A 208 4.82 -4.00 -18.77
C LEU A 208 4.67 -2.67 -18.01
N ALA A 209 5.08 -2.64 -16.75
CA ALA A 209 5.04 -1.45 -15.92
C ALA A 209 5.91 -0.31 -16.49
N GLU A 210 7.16 -0.59 -16.91
CA GLU A 210 8.04 0.43 -17.49
C GLU A 210 7.50 1.00 -18.81
N ARG A 211 6.78 0.23 -19.59
CA ARG A 211 6.16 0.65 -20.86
C ARG A 211 4.82 1.36 -20.71
N THR A 212 4.22 1.27 -19.54
CA THR A 212 2.92 1.86 -19.22
C THR A 212 3.06 2.92 -18.11
N LEU A 213 2.79 2.58 -16.87
CA LEU A 213 2.84 3.50 -15.73
C LEU A 213 4.22 4.14 -15.55
N GLY A 214 5.30 3.40 -15.82
CA GLY A 214 6.69 3.87 -15.70
C GLY A 214 7.04 5.03 -16.65
N THR A 215 6.26 5.26 -17.71
CA THR A 215 6.44 6.42 -18.58
C THR A 215 6.20 7.75 -17.84
N PHE A 216 5.47 7.72 -16.72
CA PHE A 216 5.15 8.87 -15.88
C PHE A 216 6.05 9.03 -14.64
N LYS A 217 7.07 8.18 -14.46
CA LYS A 217 7.94 8.17 -13.26
C LYS A 217 8.69 9.47 -12.98
N GLN A 218 8.81 10.37 -13.96
CA GLN A 218 9.43 11.68 -13.75
C GLN A 218 8.46 12.71 -13.14
N SER A 219 7.17 12.56 -13.37
CA SER A 219 6.12 13.48 -12.90
C SER A 219 5.32 12.93 -11.73
N HIS A 220 5.27 11.60 -11.57
CA HIS A 220 4.46 10.88 -10.59
C HIS A 220 5.33 9.96 -9.74
N GLN A 221 4.76 9.49 -8.63
CA GLN A 221 5.34 8.46 -7.79
C GLN A 221 5.05 7.10 -8.45
N PHE A 222 6.10 6.47 -8.99
CA PHE A 222 6.05 5.13 -9.56
C PHE A 222 6.80 4.16 -8.66
N ALA A 223 6.19 3.03 -8.33
CA ALA A 223 6.79 2.00 -7.49
C ALA A 223 6.47 0.59 -8.01
N LEU A 224 7.43 -0.33 -7.89
CA LEU A 224 7.20 -1.77 -8.03
C LEU A 224 6.94 -2.36 -6.64
N SER A 225 5.89 -3.16 -6.52
CA SER A 225 5.47 -3.82 -5.28
C SER A 225 5.53 -5.33 -5.46
N GLY A 226 6.64 -5.94 -5.06
CA GLY A 226 6.93 -7.34 -5.37
C GLY A 226 7.10 -7.59 -6.86
N ASP A 227 6.90 -8.83 -7.28
CA ASP A 227 7.14 -9.26 -8.67
C ASP A 227 5.95 -9.01 -9.61
N ASN A 228 4.75 -8.82 -9.04
CA ASN A 228 3.50 -8.85 -9.78
C ASN A 228 2.73 -7.52 -9.81
N TRP A 229 3.17 -6.50 -9.08
CA TRP A 229 2.48 -5.23 -8.95
C TRP A 229 3.36 -4.03 -9.28
N ALA A 230 2.74 -3.01 -9.88
CA ALA A 230 3.33 -1.69 -10.05
C ALA A 230 2.26 -0.62 -9.79
N ASP A 231 2.61 0.38 -9.01
CA ASP A 231 1.72 1.45 -8.60
C ASP A 231 2.15 2.79 -9.20
N LEU A 232 1.18 3.63 -9.54
CA LEU A 232 1.37 5.03 -9.91
C LEU A 232 0.45 5.91 -9.07
N GLN A 233 1.03 6.93 -8.46
CA GLN A 233 0.33 7.88 -7.60
C GLN A 233 0.79 9.31 -7.88
N MET A 234 0.11 10.30 -7.32
CA MET A 234 0.58 11.68 -7.35
C MET A 234 1.98 11.78 -6.75
N ARG A 235 2.82 12.65 -7.32
CA ARG A 235 4.20 12.85 -6.86
C ARG A 235 4.26 13.29 -5.40
N GLY A 236 5.15 12.67 -4.63
CA GLY A 236 5.36 12.97 -3.21
C GLY A 236 4.34 12.32 -2.27
N VAL A 237 3.43 11.51 -2.82
CA VAL A 237 2.50 10.71 -2.01
C VAL A 237 3.21 9.45 -1.55
N ASP A 238 3.35 9.31 -0.24
CA ASP A 238 3.80 8.10 0.44
C ASP A 238 3.21 8.03 1.86
N LYS A 239 3.38 6.90 2.54
CA LYS A 239 2.88 6.72 3.91
C LYS A 239 3.46 7.73 4.90
N GLY A 240 4.69 8.22 4.68
CA GLY A 240 5.35 9.20 5.54
C GLY A 240 4.74 10.58 5.41
N GLN A 241 4.46 11.03 4.19
CA GLN A 241 3.76 12.30 3.94
C GLN A 241 2.36 12.26 4.58
N ALA A 242 1.61 11.17 4.38
CA ALA A 242 0.29 11.00 4.99
C ALA A 242 0.36 11.01 6.52
N LEU A 243 1.37 10.35 7.10
CA LEU A 243 1.64 10.39 8.55
C LEU A 243 1.94 11.81 9.03
N SER A 244 2.76 12.57 8.30
CA SER A 244 3.08 13.97 8.66
C SER A 244 1.85 14.87 8.65
N GLU A 245 0.94 14.68 7.71
CA GLU A 245 -0.34 15.40 7.66
C GLU A 245 -1.26 15.00 8.82
N LEU A 246 -1.33 13.72 9.12
CA LEU A 246 -2.09 13.20 10.26
C LEU A 246 -1.53 13.71 11.60
N GLN A 247 -0.21 13.76 11.78
CA GLN A 247 0.44 14.33 12.96
C GLN A 247 0.03 15.79 13.18
N LYS A 248 0.02 16.60 12.11
CA LYS A 248 -0.44 18.00 12.16
C LYS A 248 -1.93 18.09 12.54
N TYR A 249 -2.76 17.24 11.94
CA TYR A 249 -4.20 17.19 12.23
C TYR A 249 -4.49 16.84 13.70
N LEU A 250 -3.74 15.87 14.25
CA LEU A 250 -3.90 15.42 15.65
C LEU A 250 -3.15 16.30 16.67
N GLY A 251 -2.25 17.19 16.24
CA GLY A 251 -1.38 17.95 17.13
C GLY A 251 -0.33 17.09 17.83
N VAL A 252 0.10 15.99 17.20
CA VAL A 252 1.09 15.03 17.70
C VAL A 252 2.44 15.26 17.03
N SER A 253 3.52 15.29 17.83
CA SER A 253 4.87 15.49 17.29
C SER A 253 5.54 14.18 16.86
N PRO A 254 6.60 14.23 16.01
CA PRO A 254 7.43 13.06 15.74
C PRO A 254 8.00 12.39 17.00
N ALA A 255 8.27 13.15 18.06
CA ALA A 255 8.75 12.63 19.35
C ALA A 255 7.67 11.86 20.14
N GLN A 256 6.41 11.96 19.73
CA GLN A 256 5.27 11.25 20.32
C GLN A 256 4.72 10.18 19.36
N THR A 257 5.46 9.86 18.32
CA THR A 257 5.04 8.93 17.26
C THR A 257 5.94 7.71 17.22
N ALA A 258 5.31 6.53 17.20
CA ALA A 258 5.96 5.27 16.87
C ALA A 258 5.52 4.81 15.48
N VAL A 259 6.46 4.26 14.70
CA VAL A 259 6.16 3.68 13.38
C VAL A 259 6.82 2.32 13.22
N PHE A 260 6.15 1.44 12.47
CA PHE A 260 6.61 0.08 12.18
C PHE A 260 6.48 -0.22 10.71
N GLY A 261 7.50 -0.86 10.14
CA GLY A 261 7.49 -1.25 8.74
C GLY A 261 8.58 -2.27 8.40
N ASP A 262 8.46 -2.88 7.21
CA ASP A 262 9.39 -3.90 6.73
C ASP A 262 9.84 -3.68 5.28
N ALA A 263 9.13 -2.88 4.49
CA ALA A 263 9.35 -2.74 3.05
C ALA A 263 9.57 -1.28 2.59
N GLY A 264 10.02 -1.10 1.35
CA GLY A 264 10.44 0.20 0.82
C GLY A 264 9.36 1.31 0.85
N ASN A 265 8.07 0.97 0.81
CA ASN A 265 6.97 1.93 0.96
C ASN A 265 6.81 2.49 2.38
N ASP A 266 7.54 1.94 3.37
CA ASP A 266 7.56 2.40 4.77
C ASP A 266 8.70 3.39 5.05
N LEU A 267 9.66 3.55 4.14
CA LEU A 267 10.82 4.43 4.31
C LEU A 267 10.42 5.84 4.72
N GLY A 268 9.37 6.38 4.10
CA GLY A 268 8.84 7.69 4.45
C GLY A 268 8.43 7.79 5.91
N MET A 269 7.75 6.78 6.46
CA MET A 269 7.33 6.77 7.86
C MET A 269 8.52 6.78 8.83
N MET A 270 9.61 6.04 8.51
CA MET A 270 10.81 5.98 9.37
C MET A 270 11.41 7.35 9.66
N SER A 271 11.34 8.28 8.69
CA SER A 271 11.88 9.63 8.83
C SER A 271 10.95 10.61 9.55
N HIS A 272 9.67 10.27 9.74
CA HIS A 272 8.66 11.13 10.35
C HIS A 272 8.34 10.78 11.82
N ALA A 273 9.07 9.83 12.42
CA ALA A 273 8.87 9.42 13.80
C ALA A 273 10.19 9.27 14.54
N GLU A 274 10.23 9.69 15.81
CA GLU A 274 11.38 9.45 16.66
C GLU A 274 11.52 7.99 17.05
N PHE A 275 10.41 7.28 17.21
CA PHE A 275 10.36 5.86 17.56
C PHE A 275 10.05 5.02 16.30
N SER A 276 11.03 4.95 15.40
CA SER A 276 10.92 4.15 14.16
C SER A 276 11.50 2.75 14.37
N PHE A 277 10.68 1.73 14.07
CA PHE A 277 11.00 0.32 14.24
C PHE A 277 10.99 -0.40 12.91
N ALA A 278 12.14 -0.95 12.51
CA ALA A 278 12.21 -1.97 11.47
C ALA A 278 11.81 -3.31 12.08
N MET A 279 11.00 -4.10 11.38
CA MET A 279 10.79 -5.51 11.74
C MET A 279 12.06 -6.33 11.52
N ALA A 280 12.30 -7.37 12.29
CA ALA A 280 13.50 -8.22 12.12
C ALA A 280 13.55 -8.90 10.73
N ASN A 281 12.39 -9.08 10.07
CA ASN A 281 12.26 -9.56 8.70
C ASN A 281 12.32 -8.44 7.64
N ALA A 282 12.57 -7.20 8.03
CA ALA A 282 12.55 -6.05 7.12
C ALA A 282 13.69 -6.08 6.09
N SER A 283 13.48 -5.38 4.99
CA SER A 283 14.50 -5.15 3.97
C SER A 283 15.72 -4.40 4.53
N PRO A 284 16.91 -4.57 3.94
CA PRO A 284 18.12 -3.88 4.40
C PRO A 284 17.98 -2.36 4.47
N ASP A 285 17.23 -1.76 3.55
CA ASP A 285 17.03 -0.31 3.50
C ASP A 285 16.20 0.18 4.69
N ILE A 286 15.16 -0.55 5.09
CA ILE A 286 14.36 -0.25 6.28
C ILE A 286 15.16 -0.44 7.55
N LEU A 287 15.92 -1.54 7.66
CA LEU A 287 16.83 -1.79 8.80
C LEU A 287 17.88 -0.68 8.97
N ALA A 288 18.33 -0.08 7.87
CA ALA A 288 19.28 1.02 7.90
C ALA A 288 18.63 2.38 8.24
N ALA A 289 17.34 2.56 7.92
CA ALA A 289 16.61 3.82 8.12
C ALA A 289 15.98 3.94 9.50
N ALA A 290 15.56 2.82 10.11
CA ALA A 290 14.92 2.81 11.42
C ALA A 290 15.92 3.01 12.57
N ARG A 291 15.46 3.61 13.67
CA ARG A 291 16.27 3.76 14.89
C ARG A 291 16.32 2.49 15.73
N PHE A 292 15.30 1.68 15.68
CA PHE A 292 15.13 0.48 16.50
C PHE A 292 14.76 -0.71 15.63
N VAL A 293 14.96 -1.91 16.16
CA VAL A 293 14.55 -3.17 15.54
C VAL A 293 13.54 -3.85 16.46
N ALA A 294 12.37 -4.17 15.95
CA ALA A 294 11.38 -5.02 16.60
C ALA A 294 11.64 -6.50 16.26
N LEU A 295 11.04 -7.42 17.01
CA LEU A 295 10.96 -8.82 16.60
C LEU A 295 10.21 -8.93 15.26
N SER A 296 10.28 -10.09 14.61
CA SER A 296 9.59 -10.32 13.33
C SER A 296 8.06 -10.24 13.48
N ASN A 297 7.38 -10.08 12.34
CA ASN A 297 5.93 -10.16 12.25
C ASN A 297 5.37 -11.49 12.83
N ASN A 298 6.06 -12.61 12.57
CA ASN A 298 5.67 -13.94 13.09
C ASN A 298 5.84 -14.08 14.61
N GLU A 299 6.61 -13.19 15.25
CA GLU A 299 6.84 -13.16 16.70
C GLU A 299 6.03 -12.07 17.40
N ALA A 300 5.03 -11.48 16.72
CA ALA A 300 4.21 -10.37 17.22
C ALA A 300 5.03 -9.15 17.67
N GLY A 301 6.06 -8.78 16.90
CA GLY A 301 7.01 -7.72 17.25
C GLY A 301 6.35 -6.39 17.56
N VAL A 302 5.36 -5.98 16.75
CA VAL A 302 4.56 -4.75 16.96
C VAL A 302 3.87 -4.75 18.33
N VAL A 303 3.13 -5.83 18.63
CA VAL A 303 2.38 -5.94 19.90
C VAL A 303 3.31 -5.86 21.09
N ARG A 304 4.46 -6.54 21.04
CA ARG A 304 5.45 -6.52 22.13
C ARG A 304 6.03 -5.13 22.37
N VAL A 305 6.41 -4.42 21.32
CA VAL A 305 6.96 -3.06 21.44
C VAL A 305 5.89 -2.10 21.97
N LEU A 306 4.69 -2.09 21.37
CA LEU A 306 3.63 -1.18 21.81
C LEU A 306 3.19 -1.46 23.25
N SER A 307 3.14 -2.74 23.68
CA SER A 307 2.83 -3.09 25.06
C SER A 307 3.85 -2.51 26.05
N SER A 308 5.15 -2.46 25.69
CA SER A 308 6.18 -1.90 26.56
C SER A 308 6.05 -0.39 26.79
N PHE A 309 5.37 0.36 25.92
CA PHE A 309 5.02 1.76 26.16
C PHE A 309 3.84 1.92 27.14
N LEU A 310 3.12 0.83 27.40
CA LEU A 310 1.94 0.84 28.27
C LEU A 310 2.25 0.35 29.70
N GLU A 311 3.44 -0.18 29.95
CA GLU A 311 3.91 -0.59 31.27
C GLU A 311 4.42 0.62 32.06
#